data_697266d38c9d6edddf9b2d6905c712e0
#
_entry.id   697266d38c9d6edddf9b2d6905c712e0
#
_cell.length_a   1.000
_cell.length_b   1.000
_cell.length_c   1.000
_cell.angle_alpha   90.00
_cell.angle_beta   90.00
_cell.angle_gamma   90.00
#
_symmetry.space_group_name_H-M   'P 1'
#
loop_
_entity.id
_entity.type
_entity.pdbx_description
1 polymer ?
#
loop_
_entity_poly.entity_id
_entity_poly.type
_entity_poly.pdbx_seq_one_letter_code
_entity_poly.pdbx_strand_id
1 'polypeptide(L)'
;KIDGTIQNYERLDWPEKSEAFWQTVESLIPNLEHLDFTGGEPFMIAQHFDLLEKIVKMDKAKDISIHYNTNATQLPLHALKNIWPHFKYVDVHFSIDGLGKHFEYQRHPAKWQDAVANMSVFKEYNSRKFDLRICHTVDIFNVFYLPEFLDWSSEFGIPVYLNNLHEPKYYNVSTIPYLSLIHISEPTRPNT
;
A
#
# COMPACT_ATOMS: atom_id res chain seq x y z
N LYS A 1 4.10 18.48 31.50
CA LYS A 1 4.33 19.68 30.66
C LYS A 1 4.89 19.14 29.37
N ILE A 2 4.08 19.04 28.33
CA ILE A 2 4.53 18.79 26.96
C ILE A 2 5.13 20.12 26.54
N ASP A 3 6.44 20.12 26.30
CA ASP A 3 7.16 21.27 25.82
C ASP A 3 6.61 21.65 24.43
N GLY A 4 6.03 22.85 24.35
CA GLY A 4 5.28 23.32 23.18
C GLY A 4 6.14 23.78 22.00
N THR A 5 7.24 23.14 21.74
CA THR A 5 7.97 23.28 20.47
C THR A 5 7.25 22.47 19.40
N ILE A 6 6.10 22.95 18.95
CA ILE A 6 5.67 22.65 17.58
C ILE A 6 6.75 23.27 16.70
N GLN A 7 7.76 22.50 16.36
CA GLN A 7 8.57 22.81 15.21
C GLN A 7 7.57 22.97 14.06
N ASN A 8 7.53 24.14 13.44
CA ASN A 8 6.87 24.31 12.16
C ASN A 8 7.49 23.26 11.24
N TYR A 9 6.82 22.12 11.09
CA TYR A 9 7.07 21.24 9.96
C TYR A 9 6.69 22.08 8.75
N GLU A 10 7.64 22.83 8.22
CA GLU A 10 7.56 23.34 6.85
C GLU A 10 7.07 22.17 6.02
N ARG A 11 6.02 22.38 5.24
CA ARG A 11 5.42 21.33 4.40
C ARG A 11 6.54 20.61 3.70
N LEU A 12 6.68 19.30 3.98
CA LEU A 12 7.69 18.43 3.38
C LEU A 12 7.35 18.11 1.92
N ASP A 13 6.92 19.12 1.16
CA ASP A 13 6.65 19.05 -0.29
C ASP A 13 7.92 19.38 -1.11
N TRP A 14 9.07 19.49 -0.44
CA TRP A 14 10.35 19.80 -1.07
C TRP A 14 10.75 18.83 -2.20
N PRO A 15 10.50 17.49 -2.10
CA PRO A 15 10.84 16.61 -3.22
C PRO A 15 10.05 16.95 -4.46
N GLU A 16 8.75 17.28 -4.32
CA GLU A 16 7.90 17.62 -5.45
C GLU A 16 8.34 18.89 -6.15
N LYS A 17 8.90 19.87 -5.40
CA LYS A 17 9.29 21.19 -5.87
C LYS A 17 10.79 21.35 -6.19
N SER A 18 11.60 20.35 -5.80
CA SER A 18 13.05 20.44 -5.98
C SER A 18 13.49 19.86 -7.31
N GLU A 19 13.73 20.74 -8.28
CA GLU A 19 14.30 20.34 -9.57
C GLU A 19 15.67 19.66 -9.41
N ALA A 20 16.50 20.14 -8.50
CA ALA A 20 17.82 19.56 -8.23
C ALA A 20 17.73 18.13 -7.68
N PHE A 21 16.69 17.83 -6.87
CA PHE A 21 16.44 16.47 -6.40
C PHE A 21 16.15 15.55 -7.59
N TRP A 22 15.22 15.92 -8.46
CA TRP A 22 14.83 15.10 -9.60
C TRP A 22 15.95 14.93 -10.61
N GLN A 23 16.73 15.98 -10.88
CA GLN A 23 17.94 15.91 -11.72
C GLN A 23 18.96 14.91 -11.15
N THR A 24 19.13 14.90 -9.82
CA THR A 24 20.01 13.93 -9.15
C THR A 24 19.49 12.52 -9.34
N VAL A 25 18.18 12.27 -9.09
CA VAL A 25 17.56 10.96 -9.30
C VAL A 25 17.71 10.50 -10.76
N GLU A 26 17.47 11.39 -11.71
CA GLU A 26 17.64 11.11 -13.14
C GLU A 26 19.07 10.68 -13.50
N SER A 27 20.07 11.31 -12.89
CA SER A 27 21.48 10.94 -13.11
C SER A 27 21.82 9.51 -12.65
N LEU A 28 21.03 8.94 -11.75
CA LEU A 28 21.20 7.58 -11.25
C LEU A 28 20.54 6.50 -12.13
N ILE A 29 19.64 6.89 -13.06
CA ILE A 29 18.88 5.94 -13.90
C ILE A 29 19.76 4.87 -14.57
N PRO A 30 20.96 5.18 -15.11
CA PRO A 30 21.78 4.14 -15.74
C PRO A 30 22.16 2.96 -14.86
N ASN A 31 22.19 3.18 -13.54
CA ASN A 31 22.59 2.19 -12.53
C ASN A 31 21.43 1.70 -11.66
N LEU A 32 20.19 2.12 -11.94
CA LEU A 32 19.03 1.69 -11.17
C LEU A 32 18.63 0.27 -11.52
N GLU A 33 18.35 -0.54 -10.50
CA GLU A 33 17.83 -1.90 -10.61
C GLU A 33 16.45 -2.03 -9.94
N HIS A 34 16.18 -1.15 -8.96
CA HIS A 34 14.94 -1.19 -8.17
C HIS A 34 14.50 0.22 -7.78
N LEU A 35 13.19 0.44 -7.80
CA LEU A 35 12.52 1.64 -7.30
C LEU A 35 11.44 1.23 -6.32
N ASP A 36 11.45 1.82 -5.13
CA ASP A 36 10.46 1.61 -4.08
C ASP A 36 9.73 2.92 -3.79
N PHE A 37 8.42 2.93 -4.03
CA PHE A 37 7.56 4.08 -3.81
C PHE A 37 6.66 3.84 -2.61
N THR A 38 7.09 4.40 -1.48
CA THR A 38 6.41 4.29 -0.19
C THR A 38 6.13 5.66 0.41
N GLY A 39 5.25 5.73 1.41
CA GLY A 39 4.89 6.95 2.12
C GLY A 39 3.83 7.78 1.42
N GLY A 40 2.93 8.38 2.20
CA GLY A 40 1.76 9.08 1.67
C GLY A 40 0.91 8.20 0.76
N GLU A 41 0.49 8.74 -0.38
CA GLU A 41 -0.12 7.97 -1.47
C GLU A 41 0.70 8.24 -2.75
N PRO A 42 1.51 7.28 -3.22
CA PRO A 42 2.43 7.50 -4.32
C PRO A 42 1.70 7.85 -5.63
N PHE A 43 0.49 7.34 -5.84
CA PHE A 43 -0.26 7.61 -7.07
C PHE A 43 -0.83 9.02 -7.17
N MET A 44 -0.70 9.83 -6.12
CA MET A 44 -1.04 11.25 -6.13
C MET A 44 0.15 12.15 -6.53
N ILE A 45 1.36 11.61 -6.64
CA ILE A 45 2.58 12.36 -6.94
C ILE A 45 2.89 12.24 -8.43
N ALA A 46 2.65 13.30 -9.20
CA ALA A 46 2.84 13.26 -10.66
C ALA A 46 4.31 13.06 -11.08
N GLN A 47 5.23 13.65 -10.35
CA GLN A 47 6.66 13.69 -10.69
C GLN A 47 7.30 12.30 -10.79
N HIS A 48 6.85 11.33 -9.98
CA HIS A 48 7.41 9.99 -10.11
C HIS A 48 6.97 9.29 -11.40
N PHE A 49 5.76 9.57 -11.90
CA PHE A 49 5.34 9.06 -13.22
C PHE A 49 6.15 9.70 -14.35
N ASP A 50 6.47 10.99 -14.25
CA ASP A 50 7.37 11.67 -15.20
C ASP A 50 8.74 11.00 -15.23
N LEU A 51 9.28 10.63 -14.05
CA LEU A 51 10.52 9.86 -13.92
C LEU A 51 10.41 8.50 -14.63
N LEU A 52 9.32 7.75 -14.39
CA LEU A 52 9.12 6.44 -15.03
C LEU A 52 9.01 6.54 -16.55
N GLU A 53 8.34 7.57 -17.07
CA GLU A 53 8.31 7.82 -18.51
C GLU A 53 9.69 8.12 -19.09
N LYS A 54 10.53 8.87 -18.37
CA LYS A 54 11.92 9.11 -18.77
C LYS A 54 12.71 7.80 -18.82
N ILE A 55 12.57 6.95 -17.81
CA ILE A 55 13.21 5.62 -17.75
C ILE A 55 12.80 4.77 -18.96
N VAL A 56 11.50 4.79 -19.33
CA VAL A 56 11.01 4.09 -20.52
C VAL A 56 11.65 4.66 -21.81
N LYS A 57 11.67 6.00 -21.95
CA LYS A 57 12.30 6.67 -23.12
C LYS A 57 13.80 6.39 -23.25
N MET A 58 14.48 6.11 -22.13
CA MET A 58 15.91 5.74 -22.09
C MET A 58 16.15 4.24 -22.34
N ASP A 59 15.12 3.43 -22.61
CA ASP A 59 15.17 1.96 -22.77
C ASP A 59 15.78 1.23 -21.55
N LYS A 60 15.62 1.80 -20.35
CA LYS A 60 16.14 1.23 -19.09
C LYS A 60 15.08 0.49 -18.26
N ALA A 61 13.80 0.70 -18.55
CA ALA A 61 12.70 0.13 -17.78
C ALA A 61 12.75 -1.41 -17.68
N LYS A 62 13.21 -2.10 -18.72
CA LYS A 62 13.33 -3.56 -18.78
C LYS A 62 14.31 -4.16 -17.77
N ASP A 63 15.20 -3.34 -17.21
CA ASP A 63 16.23 -3.74 -16.23
C ASP A 63 15.79 -3.43 -14.80
N ILE A 64 14.72 -2.64 -14.60
CA ILE A 64 14.30 -2.08 -13.33
C ILE A 64 13.00 -2.72 -12.84
N SER A 65 12.99 -3.13 -11.57
CA SER A 65 11.80 -3.56 -10.84
C SER A 65 11.22 -2.39 -10.04
N ILE A 66 9.89 -2.33 -9.93
CA ILE A 66 9.19 -1.29 -9.16
C ILE A 66 8.35 -1.93 -8.06
N HIS A 67 8.40 -1.36 -6.88
CA HIS A 67 7.51 -1.67 -5.77
C HIS A 67 6.67 -0.46 -5.35
N TYR A 68 5.40 -0.70 -5.07
CA TYR A 68 4.47 0.30 -4.55
C TYR A 68 3.76 -0.18 -3.29
N ASN A 69 3.66 0.72 -2.30
CA ASN A 69 2.67 0.61 -1.23
C ASN A 69 1.61 1.71 -1.42
N THR A 70 0.36 1.31 -1.60
CA THR A 70 -0.77 2.22 -1.87
C THR A 70 -1.97 1.92 -0.98
N ASN A 71 -2.76 2.93 -0.69
CA ASN A 71 -4.04 2.77 0.03
C ASN A 71 -5.21 2.35 -0.88
N ALA A 72 -4.95 2.07 -2.16
CA ALA A 72 -5.90 1.69 -3.19
C ALA A 72 -6.96 2.76 -3.55
N THR A 73 -6.81 4.00 -3.07
CA THR A 73 -7.79 5.07 -3.37
C THR A 73 -7.62 5.70 -4.75
N GLN A 74 -6.47 5.48 -5.37
CA GLN A 74 -6.12 6.03 -6.68
C GLN A 74 -5.93 4.92 -7.71
N LEU A 75 -6.32 5.19 -8.95
CA LEU A 75 -6.14 4.25 -10.07
C LEU A 75 -5.31 4.90 -11.17
N PRO A 76 -4.01 4.61 -11.26
CA PRO A 76 -3.12 5.19 -12.27
C PRO A 76 -3.24 4.47 -13.62
N LEU A 77 -4.41 4.58 -14.29
CA LEU A 77 -4.70 3.87 -15.53
C LEU A 77 -3.68 4.10 -16.63
N HIS A 78 -3.12 5.32 -16.73
CA HIS A 78 -2.10 5.62 -17.71
C HIS A 78 -0.84 4.79 -17.47
N ALA A 79 -0.39 4.73 -16.23
CA ALA A 79 0.79 3.94 -15.84
C ALA A 79 0.56 2.44 -16.07
N LEU A 80 -0.59 1.91 -15.66
CA LEU A 80 -0.99 0.52 -15.89
C LEU A 80 -0.92 0.12 -17.35
N LYS A 81 -1.39 1.00 -18.26
CA LYS A 81 -1.48 0.70 -19.70
C LYS A 81 -0.20 0.99 -20.46
N ASN A 82 0.51 2.07 -20.14
CA ASN A 82 1.50 2.65 -21.03
C ASN A 82 2.92 2.75 -20.42
N ILE A 83 3.07 2.62 -19.09
CA ILE A 83 4.38 2.78 -18.45
C ILE A 83 4.86 1.44 -17.90
N TRP A 84 4.11 0.85 -16.97
CA TRP A 84 4.52 -0.35 -16.23
C TRP A 84 4.77 -1.60 -17.09
N PRO A 85 4.10 -1.83 -18.22
CA PRO A 85 4.41 -2.97 -19.08
C PRO A 85 5.85 -3.01 -19.63
N HIS A 86 6.55 -1.87 -19.64
CA HIS A 86 7.94 -1.76 -20.06
C HIS A 86 8.94 -2.19 -19.01
N PHE A 87 8.53 -2.23 -17.73
CA PHE A 87 9.41 -2.55 -16.61
C PHE A 87 9.66 -4.05 -16.50
N LYS A 88 10.79 -4.39 -15.87
CA LYS A 88 11.18 -5.77 -15.60
C LYS A 88 10.14 -6.50 -14.75
N TYR A 89 9.67 -5.84 -13.72
CA TYR A 89 8.69 -6.34 -12.77
C TYR A 89 8.04 -5.18 -12.01
N VAL A 90 6.75 -5.29 -11.75
CA VAL A 90 5.99 -4.32 -10.94
C VAL A 90 5.26 -5.08 -9.85
N ASP A 91 5.45 -4.65 -8.62
CA ASP A 91 4.83 -5.22 -7.42
C ASP A 91 4.01 -4.15 -6.71
N VAL A 92 2.71 -4.39 -6.50
CA VAL A 92 1.81 -3.43 -5.87
C VAL A 92 1.19 -4.03 -4.63
N HIS A 93 1.52 -3.47 -3.49
CA HIS A 93 0.95 -3.83 -2.20
C HIS A 93 -0.14 -2.85 -1.79
N PHE A 94 -1.34 -3.36 -1.64
CA PHE A 94 -2.48 -2.60 -1.16
C PHE A 94 -2.53 -2.62 0.37
N SER A 95 -2.44 -1.45 0.99
CA SER A 95 -2.52 -1.29 2.45
C SER A 95 -3.98 -1.35 2.90
N ILE A 96 -4.51 -2.54 3.15
CA ILE A 96 -5.90 -2.80 3.52
C ILE A 96 -5.96 -3.46 4.89
N ASP A 97 -6.46 -2.74 5.90
CA ASP A 97 -6.45 -3.18 7.29
C ASP A 97 -7.84 -3.60 7.82
N GLY A 98 -8.83 -3.77 6.92
CA GLY A 98 -10.18 -4.21 7.27
C GLY A 98 -11.12 -4.18 6.08
N LEU A 99 -12.36 -4.59 6.28
CA LEU A 99 -13.43 -4.62 5.27
C LEU A 99 -14.49 -3.55 5.55
N GLY A 100 -15.13 -3.04 4.50
CA GLY A 100 -16.27 -2.15 4.63
C GLY A 100 -16.02 -0.97 5.57
N LYS A 101 -16.84 -0.87 6.61
CA LYS A 101 -16.75 0.22 7.60
C LYS A 101 -15.47 0.16 8.43
N HIS A 102 -14.88 -1.01 8.66
CA HIS A 102 -13.62 -1.16 9.39
C HIS A 102 -12.48 -0.53 8.58
N PHE A 103 -12.42 -0.76 7.28
CA PHE A 103 -11.50 -0.09 6.37
C PHE A 103 -11.72 1.43 6.39
N GLU A 104 -12.96 1.90 6.24
CA GLU A 104 -13.28 3.33 6.21
C GLU A 104 -12.95 4.04 7.54
N TYR A 105 -13.02 3.32 8.66
CA TYR A 105 -12.62 3.85 9.97
C TYR A 105 -11.10 4.03 10.07
N GLN A 106 -10.33 3.01 9.71
CA GLN A 106 -8.86 3.03 9.83
C GLN A 106 -8.18 3.87 8.75
N ARG A 107 -8.79 3.96 7.57
CA ARG A 107 -8.24 4.65 6.38
C ARG A 107 -9.04 5.90 6.00
N HIS A 108 -9.67 6.55 6.98
CA HIS A 108 -10.42 7.80 6.71
C HIS A 108 -9.56 8.82 5.92
N PRO A 109 -10.12 9.50 4.87
CA PRO A 109 -11.51 9.48 4.38
C PRO A 109 -11.77 8.49 3.22
N ALA A 110 -10.94 7.47 3.03
CA ALA A 110 -11.09 6.49 1.97
C ALA A 110 -12.45 5.77 2.01
N LYS A 111 -12.96 5.38 0.84
CA LYS A 111 -14.20 4.62 0.69
C LYS A 111 -13.90 3.20 0.27
N TRP A 112 -14.50 2.23 0.97
CA TRP A 112 -14.29 0.82 0.71
C TRP A 112 -14.64 0.41 -0.72
N GLN A 113 -15.77 0.90 -1.23
CA GLN A 113 -16.22 0.59 -2.58
C GLN A 113 -15.24 1.06 -3.65
N ASP A 114 -14.63 2.24 -3.47
CA ASP A 114 -13.65 2.79 -4.41
C ASP A 114 -12.36 1.95 -4.37
N ALA A 115 -11.90 1.55 -3.19
CA ALA A 115 -10.72 0.72 -3.04
C ALA A 115 -10.91 -0.66 -3.71
N VAL A 116 -12.06 -1.31 -3.50
CA VAL A 116 -12.39 -2.60 -4.14
C VAL A 116 -12.49 -2.45 -5.66
N ALA A 117 -13.15 -1.39 -6.15
CA ALA A 117 -13.25 -1.13 -7.59
C ALA A 117 -11.87 -0.95 -8.22
N ASN A 118 -10.99 -0.15 -7.60
CA ASN A 118 -9.63 0.05 -8.07
C ASN A 118 -8.83 -1.26 -8.06
N MET A 119 -8.83 -2.01 -6.95
CA MET A 119 -8.14 -3.30 -6.87
C MET A 119 -8.65 -4.30 -7.92
N SER A 120 -9.94 -4.27 -8.25
CA SER A 120 -10.52 -5.12 -9.30
C SER A 120 -9.93 -4.80 -10.67
N VAL A 121 -9.74 -3.51 -10.99
CA VAL A 121 -9.05 -3.10 -12.24
C VAL A 121 -7.60 -3.55 -12.24
N PHE A 122 -6.87 -3.39 -11.12
CA PHE A 122 -5.48 -3.88 -11.03
C PHE A 122 -5.38 -5.38 -11.31
N LYS A 123 -6.34 -6.18 -10.86
CA LYS A 123 -6.36 -7.64 -11.09
C LYS A 123 -6.37 -8.02 -12.59
N GLU A 124 -6.97 -7.20 -13.44
CA GLU A 124 -6.99 -7.44 -14.90
C GLU A 124 -5.58 -7.41 -15.52
N TYR A 125 -4.63 -6.75 -14.83
CA TYR A 125 -3.23 -6.65 -15.26
C TYR A 125 -2.30 -7.66 -14.59
N ASN A 126 -2.80 -8.45 -13.63
CA ASN A 126 -2.00 -9.44 -12.92
C ASN A 126 -1.34 -10.43 -13.90
N SER A 127 -0.03 -10.63 -13.79
CA SER A 127 0.75 -11.44 -14.71
C SER A 127 2.08 -11.85 -14.08
N ARG A 128 2.92 -12.58 -14.80
CA ARG A 128 4.27 -12.93 -14.32
C ARG A 128 5.19 -11.72 -14.07
N LYS A 129 4.87 -10.56 -14.64
CA LYS A 129 5.63 -9.32 -14.50
C LYS A 129 4.93 -8.29 -13.61
N PHE A 130 3.70 -8.57 -13.21
CA PHE A 130 2.90 -7.65 -12.42
C PHE A 130 2.20 -8.43 -11.31
N ASP A 131 2.69 -8.29 -10.08
CA ASP A 131 2.18 -8.98 -8.89
C ASP A 131 1.37 -8.03 -7.99
N LEU A 132 0.38 -8.59 -7.33
CA LEU A 132 -0.51 -7.87 -6.43
C LEU A 132 -0.55 -8.58 -5.09
N ARG A 133 -0.44 -7.81 -4.01
CA ARG A 133 -0.62 -8.30 -2.64
C ARG A 133 -1.43 -7.33 -1.81
N ILE A 134 -2.06 -7.86 -0.79
CA ILE A 134 -2.61 -7.06 0.29
C ILE A 134 -1.59 -7.07 1.43
N CYS A 135 -1.16 -5.89 1.87
CA CYS A 135 -0.39 -5.71 3.09
C CYS A 135 -1.38 -5.35 4.21
N HIS A 136 -1.63 -6.28 5.13
CA HIS A 136 -2.55 -6.10 6.23
C HIS A 136 -1.77 -5.98 7.55
N THR A 137 -1.90 -4.83 8.21
CA THR A 137 -1.27 -4.61 9.51
C THR A 137 -2.23 -4.98 10.61
N VAL A 138 -1.92 -6.07 11.33
CA VAL A 138 -2.73 -6.57 12.43
C VAL A 138 -2.52 -5.70 13.67
N ASP A 139 -3.61 -5.17 14.21
CA ASP A 139 -3.67 -4.35 15.41
C ASP A 139 -4.90 -4.67 16.28
N ILE A 140 -5.09 -3.93 17.38
CA ILE A 140 -6.24 -4.15 18.29
C ILE A 140 -7.60 -3.85 17.66
N PHE A 141 -7.67 -3.10 16.56
CA PHE A 141 -8.93 -2.72 15.92
C PHE A 141 -9.41 -3.77 14.92
N ASN A 142 -8.50 -4.59 14.38
CA ASN A 142 -8.82 -5.50 13.29
C ASN A 142 -8.58 -6.97 13.61
N VAL A 143 -7.82 -7.32 14.64
CA VAL A 143 -7.46 -8.73 14.95
C VAL A 143 -8.68 -9.66 15.10
N PHE A 144 -9.80 -9.16 15.63
CA PHE A 144 -11.02 -9.94 15.80
C PHE A 144 -11.76 -10.21 14.48
N TYR A 145 -11.50 -9.43 13.46
CA TYR A 145 -12.08 -9.53 12.11
C TYR A 145 -11.12 -10.19 11.11
N LEU A 146 -9.94 -10.62 11.57
CA LEU A 146 -8.91 -11.20 10.72
C LEU A 146 -9.39 -12.47 9.98
N PRO A 147 -10.14 -13.41 10.58
CA PRO A 147 -10.66 -14.57 9.85
C PRO A 147 -11.55 -14.16 8.67
N GLU A 148 -12.54 -13.29 8.90
CA GLU A 148 -13.43 -12.76 7.85
C GLU A 148 -12.64 -12.06 6.74
N PHE A 149 -11.61 -11.30 7.12
CA PHE A 149 -10.74 -10.61 6.17
C PHE A 149 -9.97 -11.59 5.29
N LEU A 150 -9.42 -12.67 5.86
CA LEU A 150 -8.68 -13.69 5.13
C LEU A 150 -9.59 -14.48 4.18
N ASP A 151 -10.80 -14.81 4.61
CA ASP A 151 -11.82 -15.47 3.76
C ASP A 151 -12.16 -14.59 2.56
N TRP A 152 -12.47 -13.31 2.81
CA TRP A 152 -12.74 -12.34 1.75
C TRP A 152 -11.55 -12.21 0.77
N SER A 153 -10.32 -12.09 1.28
CA SER A 153 -9.14 -11.96 0.42
C SER A 153 -8.92 -13.19 -0.46
N SER A 154 -9.16 -14.38 0.10
CA SER A 154 -9.10 -15.65 -0.65
C SER A 154 -10.12 -15.67 -1.78
N GLU A 155 -11.37 -15.27 -1.51
CA GLU A 155 -12.43 -15.15 -2.52
C GLU A 155 -12.13 -14.04 -3.54
N PHE A 156 -11.62 -12.91 -3.08
CA PHE A 156 -11.22 -11.81 -3.93
C PHE A 156 -10.01 -12.15 -4.81
N GLY A 157 -9.18 -13.12 -4.39
CA GLY A 157 -8.08 -13.67 -5.17
C GLY A 157 -6.83 -12.80 -5.24
N ILE A 158 -6.55 -12.00 -4.20
CA ILE A 158 -5.27 -11.32 -3.98
C ILE A 158 -4.65 -11.85 -2.67
N PRO A 159 -3.42 -12.40 -2.69
CA PRO A 159 -2.79 -12.95 -1.50
C PRO A 159 -2.50 -11.86 -0.46
N VAL A 160 -2.59 -12.24 0.81
CA VAL A 160 -2.33 -11.35 1.97
C VAL A 160 -0.94 -11.59 2.53
N TYR A 161 -0.24 -10.51 2.81
CA TYR A 161 0.92 -10.46 3.68
C TYR A 161 0.50 -9.83 5.01
N LEU A 162 0.67 -10.58 6.11
CA LEU A 162 0.33 -10.09 7.44
C LEU A 162 1.54 -9.44 8.11
N ASN A 163 1.34 -8.23 8.59
CA ASN A 163 2.29 -7.48 9.38
C ASN A 163 1.73 -7.30 10.79
N ASN A 164 2.55 -7.34 11.82
CA ASN A 164 2.12 -7.02 13.18
C ASN A 164 2.50 -5.58 13.52
N LEU A 165 1.54 -4.81 14.02
CA LEU A 165 1.82 -3.47 14.51
C LEU A 165 2.68 -3.54 15.79
N HIS A 166 3.88 -2.98 15.74
CA HIS A 166 4.78 -2.91 16.89
C HIS A 166 4.68 -1.60 17.67
N GLU A 167 4.56 -0.50 16.96
CA GLU A 167 4.44 0.84 17.54
C GLU A 167 3.26 1.60 16.89
N PRO A 168 2.50 2.38 17.65
CA PRO A 168 2.63 2.58 19.10
C PRO A 168 2.14 1.35 19.90
N LYS A 169 2.83 1.00 21.00
CA LYS A 169 2.59 -0.21 21.80
C LYS A 169 1.14 -0.44 22.20
N TYR A 170 0.40 0.64 22.50
CA TYR A 170 -0.99 0.54 22.92
C TYR A 170 -1.96 0.08 21.83
N TYR A 171 -1.54 0.03 20.58
CA TYR A 171 -2.30 -0.58 19.47
C TYR A 171 -1.82 -1.99 19.11
N ASN A 172 -0.75 -2.45 19.73
CA ASN A 172 -0.25 -3.80 19.50
C ASN A 172 -1.20 -4.83 20.12
N VAL A 173 -1.45 -5.92 19.41
CA VAL A 173 -2.33 -7.02 19.85
C VAL A 173 -1.92 -7.63 21.19
N SER A 174 -0.65 -7.52 21.60
CA SER A 174 -0.17 -8.00 22.89
C SER A 174 -0.78 -7.26 24.09
N THR A 175 -1.43 -6.12 23.89
CA THR A 175 -2.14 -5.38 24.94
C THR A 175 -3.55 -5.91 25.20
N ILE A 176 -4.07 -6.78 24.33
CA ILE A 176 -5.38 -7.41 24.50
C ILE A 176 -5.26 -8.50 25.58
N PRO A 177 -6.19 -8.52 26.58
CA PRO A 177 -6.21 -9.57 27.59
C PRO A 177 -6.27 -10.97 26.94
N TYR A 178 -5.50 -11.92 27.45
CA TYR A 178 -5.37 -13.28 26.92
C TYR A 178 -6.72 -13.99 26.69
N LEU A 179 -7.66 -13.82 27.61
CA LEU A 179 -9.02 -14.40 27.52
C LEU A 179 -9.81 -13.88 26.30
N SER A 180 -9.56 -12.65 25.87
CA SER A 180 -10.20 -12.08 24.68
C SER A 180 -9.68 -12.69 23.38
N LEU A 181 -8.42 -13.13 23.35
CA LEU A 181 -7.81 -13.77 22.18
C LEU A 181 -8.29 -15.20 21.95
N ILE A 182 -8.73 -15.91 23.01
CA ILE A 182 -9.24 -17.29 22.89
C ILE A 182 -10.52 -17.33 22.03
N HIS A 183 -11.36 -16.30 22.09
CA HIS A 183 -12.60 -16.24 21.32
C HIS A 183 -12.40 -16.10 19.80
N ILE A 184 -11.21 -15.74 19.34
CA ILE A 184 -10.90 -15.65 17.90
C ILE A 184 -10.75 -17.04 17.28
N SER A 185 -10.35 -18.04 18.07
CA SER A 185 -10.04 -19.40 17.60
C SER A 185 -11.22 -20.39 17.69
N GLU A 186 -12.30 -20.00 18.37
CA GLU A 186 -13.50 -20.84 18.44
C GLU A 186 -14.49 -20.44 17.35
N PRO A 187 -14.80 -21.33 16.38
CA PRO A 187 -15.89 -21.09 15.45
C PRO A 187 -17.19 -20.95 16.25
N THR A 188 -17.91 -19.84 16.03
CA THR A 188 -19.25 -19.66 16.59
C THR A 188 -20.11 -20.85 16.21
N ARG A 189 -20.39 -21.75 17.17
CA ARG A 189 -21.38 -22.81 16.95
C ARG A 189 -22.72 -22.13 16.65
N PRO A 190 -23.40 -22.49 15.55
CA PRO A 190 -24.73 -21.97 15.33
C PRO A 190 -25.60 -22.41 16.52
N ASN A 191 -26.29 -21.45 17.12
CA ASN A 191 -27.31 -21.75 18.11
C ASN A 191 -28.40 -22.62 17.43
N THR A 192 -28.42 -23.89 17.78
CA THR A 192 -29.51 -24.81 17.43
C THR A 192 -30.75 -24.45 18.22
#